data_2ce5b570a9b75ce2685cef5ca537e505
#
_entry.id   2ce5b570a9b75ce2685cef5ca537e505
#
_cell.length_a   1.000
_cell.length_b   1.000
_cell.length_c   1.000
_cell.angle_alpha   90.00
_cell.angle_beta   90.00
_cell.angle_gamma   90.00
#
_symmetry.space_group_name_H-M   'P 1'
#
loop_
_entity.id
_entity.type
_entity.pdbx_description
1 polymer ?
#
loop_
_entity_poly.entity_id
_entity_poly.type
_entity_poly.pdbx_seq_one_letter_code
_entity_poly.pdbx_strand_id
1 'polypeptide(L)'
;MKVSDKDKKGLYSYDRYIAAHTIMFSFEGVPGIYFNSLFGKSNDEAKYIITGNNRDVNRYRWNELNILKRMKNKNTKEHYIFETFKHLLNIRKKQKAFHPNALRTNINLGNNFFCIKRISLDKKQTILCLTNLTSKLQNTKINKKFSKFKNLIDPHTKFQNLKSINMKPFETIWLSNT
;
A
#
# COMPACT_ATOMS: atom_id res chain seq x y z
N MET A 1 -8.00 -8.73 6.47
CA MET A 1 -7.48 -7.99 7.66
C MET A 1 -6.91 -8.85 8.78
N LYS A 2 -7.29 -10.13 8.92
CA LYS A 2 -6.78 -10.99 10.03
C LYS A 2 -5.25 -11.11 10.10
N VAL A 3 -4.55 -11.11 8.97
CA VAL A 3 -3.08 -11.13 8.94
C VAL A 3 -2.45 -9.83 9.45
N SER A 4 -3.19 -8.72 9.39
CA SER A 4 -2.73 -7.42 9.89
C SER A 4 -2.95 -7.22 11.40
N ASP A 5 -3.69 -8.10 12.07
CA ASP A 5 -4.03 -7.97 13.50
C ASP A 5 -3.06 -8.73 14.42
N LYS A 6 -1.90 -9.18 13.90
CA LYS A 6 -0.93 -9.99 14.67
C LYS A 6 -0.04 -9.20 15.64
N ASP A 7 -0.07 -7.89 15.61
CA ASP A 7 0.56 -7.09 16.65
C ASP A 7 -0.31 -7.10 17.92
N LYS A 8 0.33 -7.27 19.07
CA LYS A 8 -0.31 -7.51 20.39
C LYS A 8 -1.44 -6.54 20.79
N LYS A 9 -1.65 -5.44 20.04
CA LYS A 9 -2.67 -4.42 20.32
C LYS A 9 -3.41 -3.94 19.06
N GLY A 10 -3.21 -4.54 17.89
CA GLY A 10 -3.79 -4.06 16.63
C GLY A 10 -3.35 -2.64 16.22
N LEU A 11 -2.29 -2.11 16.85
CA LEU A 11 -1.86 -0.70 16.74
C LEU A 11 -1.55 -0.30 15.29
N TYR A 12 -1.02 -1.24 14.49
CA TYR A 12 -0.64 -1.02 13.10
C TYR A 12 -1.51 -1.78 12.10
N SER A 13 -2.72 -2.18 12.48
CA SER A 13 -3.55 -3.03 11.61
C SER A 13 -3.87 -2.34 10.28
N TYR A 14 -4.16 -1.04 10.31
CA TYR A 14 -4.45 -0.26 9.11
C TYR A 14 -3.19 0.03 8.29
N ASP A 15 -2.10 0.43 8.95
CA ASP A 15 -0.83 0.71 8.27
C ASP A 15 -0.32 -0.52 7.54
N ARG A 16 -0.36 -1.69 8.18
CA ARG A 16 0.00 -2.98 7.59
C ARG A 16 -0.91 -3.34 6.42
N TYR A 17 -2.21 -3.09 6.56
CA TYR A 17 -3.18 -3.33 5.50
C TYR A 17 -2.92 -2.43 4.29
N ILE A 18 -2.71 -1.14 4.49
CA ILE A 18 -2.35 -0.17 3.45
C ILE A 18 -1.01 -0.55 2.81
N ALA A 19 0.02 -0.87 3.60
CA ALA A 19 1.33 -1.28 3.09
C ALA A 19 1.23 -2.48 2.14
N ALA A 20 0.49 -3.52 2.52
CA ALA A 20 0.30 -4.72 1.69
C ALA A 20 -0.36 -4.39 0.34
N HIS A 21 -1.38 -3.51 0.34
CA HIS A 21 -2.03 -3.08 -0.90
C HIS A 21 -1.15 -2.12 -1.71
N THR A 22 -0.37 -1.26 -1.06
CA THR A 22 0.57 -0.36 -1.75
C THR A 22 1.69 -1.14 -2.43
N ILE A 23 2.15 -2.23 -1.80
CA ILE A 23 3.04 -3.20 -2.45
C ILE A 23 2.38 -3.76 -3.70
N MET A 24 1.14 -4.25 -3.61
CA MET A 24 0.37 -4.76 -4.76
C MET A 24 0.24 -3.70 -5.86
N PHE A 25 -0.04 -2.43 -5.51
CA PHE A 25 -0.11 -1.33 -6.46
C PHE A 25 1.24 -0.98 -7.10
N SER A 26 2.34 -1.43 -6.55
CA SER A 26 3.68 -1.20 -7.10
C SER A 26 4.07 -2.20 -8.18
N PHE A 27 3.38 -3.34 -8.27
CA PHE A 27 3.69 -4.40 -9.24
C PHE A 27 3.29 -4.03 -10.68
N GLU A 28 3.78 -4.80 -11.63
CA GLU A 28 3.34 -4.83 -13.02
C GLU A 28 1.89 -5.32 -13.13
N GLY A 29 1.30 -5.15 -14.29
CA GLY A 29 -0.10 -5.50 -14.55
C GLY A 29 -1.09 -4.43 -14.05
N VAL A 30 -2.36 -4.77 -14.09
CA VAL A 30 -3.47 -3.94 -13.61
C VAL A 30 -3.90 -4.45 -12.24
N PRO A 31 -3.83 -3.63 -11.17
CA PRO A 31 -4.22 -4.08 -9.84
C PRO A 31 -5.72 -4.32 -9.77
N GLY A 32 -6.11 -5.54 -9.38
CA GLY A 32 -7.50 -5.90 -9.08
C GLY A 32 -7.76 -5.78 -7.58
N ILE A 33 -8.78 -5.03 -7.18
CA ILE A 33 -9.16 -4.89 -5.78
C ILE A 33 -10.54 -5.50 -5.58
N TYR A 34 -10.62 -6.47 -4.67
CA TYR A 34 -11.90 -7.04 -4.28
C TYR A 34 -12.74 -5.99 -3.54
N PHE A 35 -14.05 -5.96 -3.83
CA PHE A 35 -14.96 -4.92 -3.30
C PHE A 35 -14.87 -4.75 -1.78
N ASN A 36 -14.90 -5.84 -1.02
CA ASN A 36 -14.79 -5.76 0.44
C ASN A 36 -13.42 -5.26 0.92
N SER A 37 -12.38 -5.45 0.12
CA SER A 37 -11.04 -4.93 0.43
C SER A 37 -10.95 -3.42 0.29
N LEU A 38 -11.76 -2.80 -0.59
CA LEU A 38 -11.83 -1.33 -0.71
C LEU A 38 -12.20 -0.65 0.62
N PHE A 39 -12.89 -1.36 1.50
CA PHE A 39 -13.37 -0.83 2.79
C PHE A 39 -12.73 -1.51 3.99
N GLY A 40 -11.70 -2.33 3.78
CA GLY A 40 -11.03 -3.05 4.86
C GLY A 40 -11.97 -3.95 5.66
N LYS A 41 -12.99 -4.56 5.01
CA LYS A 41 -13.92 -5.44 5.71
C LYS A 41 -13.20 -6.68 6.23
N SER A 42 -13.36 -6.97 7.50
CA SER A 42 -12.88 -8.20 8.13
C SER A 42 -13.66 -9.40 7.64
N ASN A 43 -13.08 -10.59 7.77
CA ASN A 43 -13.77 -11.84 7.52
C ASN A 43 -15.03 -11.96 8.38
N ASP A 44 -16.07 -12.59 7.83
CA ASP A 44 -17.33 -12.90 8.52
C ASP A 44 -17.28 -14.33 9.05
N GLU A 45 -16.58 -14.53 10.16
CA GLU A 45 -16.42 -15.86 10.75
C GLU A 45 -17.72 -16.39 11.33
N ALA A 46 -18.56 -15.50 11.86
CA ALA A 46 -19.87 -15.88 12.39
C ALA A 46 -20.73 -16.50 11.30
N LYS A 47 -20.73 -15.90 10.11
CA LYS A 47 -21.47 -16.44 8.98
C LYS A 47 -20.93 -17.81 8.54
N TYR A 48 -19.60 -17.98 8.52
CA TYR A 48 -18.99 -19.27 8.22
C TYR A 48 -19.39 -20.36 9.22
N ILE A 49 -19.43 -20.04 10.51
CA ILE A 49 -19.85 -20.99 11.56
C ILE A 49 -21.29 -21.45 11.32
N ILE A 50 -22.16 -20.54 10.89
CA ILE A 50 -23.60 -20.85 10.63
C ILE A 50 -23.78 -21.67 9.36
N THR A 51 -23.06 -21.33 8.28
CA THR A 51 -23.32 -21.90 6.94
C THR A 51 -22.39 -23.05 6.58
N GLY A 52 -21.24 -23.22 7.26
CA GLY A 52 -20.19 -24.17 6.88
C GLY A 52 -19.51 -23.87 5.54
N ASN A 53 -19.89 -22.78 4.85
CA ASN A 53 -19.43 -22.48 3.51
C ASN A 53 -18.20 -21.54 3.56
N ASN A 54 -17.04 -22.04 3.13
CA ASN A 54 -15.78 -21.28 3.08
C ASN A 54 -15.90 -19.95 2.32
N ARG A 55 -16.78 -19.87 1.31
CA ARG A 55 -16.97 -18.65 0.54
C ARG A 55 -17.66 -17.54 1.34
N ASP A 56 -18.40 -17.85 2.38
CA ASP A 56 -19.10 -16.86 3.20
C ASP A 56 -18.16 -16.06 4.10
N VAL A 57 -16.97 -16.57 4.37
CA VAL A 57 -15.94 -15.90 5.17
C VAL A 57 -15.62 -14.48 4.65
N ASN A 58 -15.52 -14.30 3.34
CA ASN A 58 -15.09 -13.04 2.74
C ASN A 58 -16.15 -12.35 1.87
N ARG A 59 -17.37 -12.90 1.78
CA ARG A 59 -18.46 -12.39 0.95
C ARG A 59 -19.49 -11.60 1.75
N TYR A 60 -19.04 -10.71 2.62
CA TYR A 60 -19.94 -9.80 3.31
C TYR A 60 -20.74 -8.97 2.30
N ARG A 61 -22.07 -8.91 2.49
CA ARG A 61 -22.98 -8.10 1.69
C ARG A 61 -23.24 -6.77 2.42
N TRP A 62 -22.81 -5.69 1.80
CA TRP A 62 -23.09 -4.37 2.32
C TRP A 62 -24.53 -3.94 2.04
N ASN A 63 -25.15 -3.31 3.02
CA ASN A 63 -26.30 -2.45 2.76
C ASN A 63 -25.79 -1.13 2.18
N GLU A 64 -26.38 -0.68 1.06
CA GLU A 64 -25.93 0.49 0.31
C GLU A 64 -25.94 1.75 1.17
N LEU A 65 -27.04 2.04 1.85
CA LEU A 65 -27.15 3.22 2.70
C LEU A 65 -26.12 3.21 3.82
N ASN A 66 -25.84 2.05 4.39
CA ASN A 66 -24.85 1.92 5.46
C ASN A 66 -23.43 2.18 4.96
N ILE A 67 -23.03 1.59 3.82
CA ILE A 67 -21.68 1.84 3.29
C ILE A 67 -21.49 3.30 2.86
N LEU A 68 -22.50 3.92 2.23
CA LEU A 68 -22.45 5.34 1.86
C LEU A 68 -22.32 6.24 3.09
N LYS A 69 -23.07 5.96 4.17
CA LYS A 69 -22.94 6.69 5.45
C LYS A 69 -21.53 6.56 6.03
N ARG A 70 -20.96 5.35 6.03
CA ARG A 70 -19.59 5.11 6.51
C ARG A 70 -18.54 5.81 5.68
N MET A 71 -18.67 5.80 4.36
CA MET A 71 -17.76 6.49 3.44
C MET A 71 -17.77 8.01 3.63
N LYS A 72 -18.92 8.62 3.96
CA LYS A 72 -19.02 10.06 4.24
C LYS A 72 -18.44 10.45 5.60
N ASN A 73 -18.37 9.54 6.55
CA ASN A 73 -17.89 9.81 7.91
C ASN A 73 -16.36 9.62 7.98
N LYS A 74 -15.63 10.74 8.11
CA LYS A 74 -14.15 10.77 8.17
C LYS A 74 -13.54 9.98 9.33
N ASN A 75 -14.34 9.67 10.36
CA ASN A 75 -13.87 8.93 11.54
C ASN A 75 -14.01 7.40 11.37
N THR A 76 -14.44 6.93 10.22
CA THR A 76 -14.58 5.48 9.96
C THR A 76 -13.36 4.90 9.25
N LYS A 77 -13.05 3.64 9.51
CA LYS A 77 -12.00 2.92 8.81
C LYS A 77 -12.30 2.78 7.31
N GLU A 78 -13.57 2.62 6.95
CA GLU A 78 -14.02 2.48 5.58
C GLU A 78 -13.68 3.74 4.77
N HIS A 79 -13.94 4.92 5.32
CA HIS A 79 -13.54 6.19 4.72
C HIS A 79 -12.03 6.28 4.57
N TYR A 80 -11.28 6.03 5.66
CA TYR A 80 -9.82 6.14 5.69
C TYR A 80 -9.17 5.23 4.63
N ILE A 81 -9.54 3.95 4.59
CA ILE A 81 -8.97 2.98 3.65
C ILE A 81 -9.34 3.34 2.22
N PHE A 82 -10.61 3.67 1.95
CA PHE A 82 -11.08 4.01 0.62
C PHE A 82 -10.37 5.26 0.07
N GLU A 83 -10.30 6.35 0.83
CA GLU A 83 -9.63 7.58 0.39
C GLU A 83 -8.11 7.37 0.23
N THR A 84 -7.48 6.56 1.08
CA THR A 84 -6.07 6.21 0.92
C THR A 84 -5.83 5.44 -0.39
N PHE A 85 -6.65 4.43 -0.69
CA PHE A 85 -6.52 3.68 -1.95
C PHE A 85 -6.80 4.55 -3.16
N LYS A 86 -7.81 5.38 -3.11
CA LYS A 86 -8.13 6.36 -4.16
C LYS A 86 -6.96 7.31 -4.42
N HIS A 87 -6.33 7.82 -3.37
CA HIS A 87 -5.14 8.66 -3.46
C HIS A 87 -3.99 7.92 -4.16
N LEU A 88 -3.63 6.72 -3.67
CA LEU A 88 -2.55 5.90 -4.23
C LEU A 88 -2.80 5.53 -5.70
N LEU A 89 -4.02 5.13 -6.06
CA LEU A 89 -4.38 4.79 -7.43
C LEU A 89 -4.37 6.03 -8.35
N ASN A 90 -4.77 7.20 -7.84
CA ASN A 90 -4.67 8.46 -8.58
C ASN A 90 -3.22 8.87 -8.84
N ILE A 91 -2.30 8.61 -7.91
CA ILE A 91 -0.87 8.79 -8.15
C ILE A 91 -0.41 7.78 -9.20
N ARG A 92 -0.68 6.47 -8.97
CA ARG A 92 -0.25 5.40 -9.84
C ARG A 92 -0.62 5.63 -11.32
N LYS A 93 -1.88 5.97 -11.61
CA LYS A 93 -2.37 6.15 -12.98
C LYS A 93 -1.68 7.27 -13.75
N LYS A 94 -1.08 8.23 -13.06
CA LYS A 94 -0.34 9.34 -13.67
C LYS A 94 1.12 8.98 -13.99
N GLN A 95 1.63 7.85 -13.52
CA GLN A 95 3.04 7.48 -13.63
C GLN A 95 3.26 6.50 -14.78
N LYS A 96 4.07 6.88 -15.77
CA LYS A 96 4.45 6.01 -16.90
C LYS A 96 5.19 4.76 -16.45
N ALA A 97 5.98 4.84 -15.36
CA ALA A 97 6.69 3.69 -14.81
C ALA A 97 5.76 2.64 -14.18
N PHE A 98 4.48 2.98 -13.91
CA PHE A 98 3.47 2.01 -13.49
C PHE A 98 2.63 1.44 -14.63
N HIS A 99 3.01 1.67 -15.89
CA HIS A 99 2.38 0.97 -17.01
C HIS A 99 2.42 -0.55 -16.79
N PRO A 100 1.37 -1.30 -17.14
CA PRO A 100 1.31 -2.75 -16.90
C PRO A 100 2.54 -3.54 -17.38
N ASN A 101 3.09 -3.16 -18.54
CA ASN A 101 4.24 -3.81 -19.16
C ASN A 101 5.58 -3.12 -18.84
N ALA A 102 5.60 -2.13 -17.95
CA ALA A 102 6.85 -1.46 -17.56
C ALA A 102 7.77 -2.42 -16.77
N LEU A 103 9.07 -2.27 -16.96
CA LEU A 103 10.07 -3.14 -16.34
C LEU A 103 10.05 -3.06 -14.82
N ARG A 104 10.18 -4.21 -14.17
CA ARG A 104 10.40 -4.35 -12.74
C ARG A 104 11.76 -4.98 -12.45
N THR A 105 12.42 -4.46 -11.42
CA THR A 105 13.65 -5.06 -10.87
C THR A 105 13.54 -5.08 -9.35
N ASN A 106 13.81 -6.22 -8.73
CA ASN A 106 13.89 -6.31 -7.28
C ASN A 106 15.19 -5.70 -6.78
N ILE A 107 15.14 -5.02 -5.63
CA ILE A 107 16.30 -4.47 -4.94
C ILE A 107 16.33 -5.07 -3.54
N ASN A 108 17.42 -5.76 -3.20
CA ASN A 108 17.58 -6.32 -1.87
C ASN A 108 18.10 -5.24 -0.91
N LEU A 109 17.32 -4.91 0.11
CA LEU A 109 17.68 -4.00 1.20
C LEU A 109 17.61 -4.71 2.57
N GLY A 110 17.66 -6.04 2.58
CA GLY A 110 17.51 -6.88 3.77
C GLY A 110 16.05 -7.27 4.04
N ASN A 111 15.85 -8.12 5.05
CA ASN A 111 14.56 -8.76 5.33
C ASN A 111 13.49 -7.81 5.89
N ASN A 112 13.88 -6.64 6.35
CA ASN A 112 12.95 -5.65 6.91
C ASN A 112 12.27 -4.79 5.86
N PHE A 113 12.68 -4.90 4.59
CA PHE A 113 12.20 -4.05 3.52
C PHE A 113 11.74 -4.83 2.30
N PHE A 114 10.64 -4.37 1.72
CA PHE A 114 10.31 -4.70 0.34
C PHE A 114 10.75 -3.53 -0.54
N CYS A 115 11.50 -3.82 -1.61
CA CYS A 115 11.94 -2.77 -2.53
C CYS A 115 11.95 -3.26 -3.97
N ILE A 116 11.26 -2.52 -4.84
CA ILE A 116 11.31 -2.72 -6.30
C ILE A 116 11.56 -1.40 -7.01
N LYS A 117 12.21 -1.50 -8.15
CA LYS A 117 12.40 -0.42 -9.10
C LYS A 117 11.50 -0.66 -10.30
N ARG A 118 10.71 0.35 -10.70
CA ARG A 118 9.90 0.38 -11.90
C ARG A 118 10.52 1.34 -12.91
N ILE A 119 10.56 0.97 -14.20
CA ILE A 119 11.10 1.82 -15.27
C ILE A 119 10.06 1.88 -16.38
N SER A 120 9.67 3.10 -16.79
CA SER A 120 8.74 3.31 -17.90
C SER A 120 9.24 2.71 -19.20
N LEU A 121 8.33 2.43 -20.13
CA LEU A 121 8.67 1.84 -21.45
C LEU A 121 9.62 2.73 -22.25
N ASP A 122 9.45 4.05 -22.15
CA ASP A 122 10.33 5.05 -22.76
C ASP A 122 11.63 5.29 -21.98
N LYS A 123 11.86 4.57 -20.87
CA LYS A 123 13.01 4.66 -19.96
C LYS A 123 13.24 6.04 -19.33
N LYS A 124 12.31 6.99 -19.49
CA LYS A 124 12.45 8.36 -18.98
C LYS A 124 12.06 8.49 -17.51
N GLN A 125 11.15 7.66 -17.02
CA GLN A 125 10.74 7.65 -15.63
C GLN A 125 11.23 6.39 -14.91
N THR A 126 11.81 6.60 -13.73
CA THR A 126 12.17 5.52 -12.79
C THR A 126 11.51 5.80 -11.46
N ILE A 127 10.81 4.79 -10.91
CA ILE A 127 10.22 4.85 -9.57
C ILE A 127 10.83 3.76 -8.71
N LEU A 128 11.32 4.14 -7.52
CA LEU A 128 11.72 3.22 -6.47
C LEU A 128 10.57 3.10 -5.46
N CYS A 129 9.97 1.92 -5.38
CA CYS A 129 8.92 1.60 -4.42
C CYS A 129 9.55 0.88 -3.23
N LEU A 130 9.50 1.50 -2.05
CA LEU A 130 10.13 1.00 -0.84
C LEU A 130 9.10 0.93 0.29
N THR A 131 9.02 -0.21 0.99
CA THR A 131 8.12 -0.43 2.13
C THR A 131 8.91 -1.00 3.31
N ASN A 132 8.73 -0.43 4.49
CA ASN A 132 9.13 -1.03 5.75
C ASN A 132 8.14 -2.15 6.12
N LEU A 133 8.59 -3.39 6.23
CA LEU A 133 7.75 -4.55 6.53
C LEU A 133 7.57 -4.81 8.04
N THR A 134 8.13 -3.94 8.88
CA THR A 134 8.18 -4.16 10.33
C THR A 134 7.33 -3.15 11.11
N SER A 135 6.99 -3.50 12.34
CA SER A 135 6.32 -2.61 13.31
C SER A 135 7.29 -1.68 14.06
N LYS A 136 8.53 -1.51 13.55
CA LYS A 136 9.56 -0.66 14.15
C LYS A 136 10.02 0.41 13.17
N LEU A 137 10.53 1.51 13.70
CA LEU A 137 11.28 2.47 12.89
C LEU A 137 12.49 1.74 12.28
N GLN A 138 12.67 1.86 11.00
CA GLN A 138 13.78 1.25 10.27
C GLN A 138 14.56 2.30 9.51
N ASN A 139 15.87 2.09 9.43
CA ASN A 139 16.78 2.91 8.62
C ASN A 139 17.33 2.05 7.49
N THR A 140 17.38 2.58 6.28
CA THR A 140 18.01 1.92 5.15
C THR A 140 18.81 2.91 4.30
N LYS A 141 19.84 2.40 3.64
CA LYS A 141 20.63 3.16 2.69
C LYS A 141 20.20 2.83 1.27
N ILE A 142 20.03 3.84 0.46
CA ILE A 142 19.77 3.67 -0.98
C ILE A 142 20.93 4.21 -1.81
N ASN A 143 21.03 3.73 -3.04
CA ASN A 143 22.11 4.15 -3.94
C ASN A 143 22.04 5.68 -4.22
N LYS A 144 23.20 6.35 -4.26
CA LYS A 144 23.33 7.79 -4.54
C LYS A 144 22.59 8.26 -5.80
N LYS A 145 22.43 7.41 -6.80
CA LYS A 145 21.70 7.76 -8.04
C LYS A 145 20.23 8.14 -7.80
N PHE A 146 19.64 7.72 -6.68
CA PHE A 146 18.27 8.07 -6.31
C PHE A 146 18.20 9.32 -5.43
N SER A 147 19.32 10.00 -5.15
CA SER A 147 19.40 11.11 -4.18
C SER A 147 18.57 12.35 -4.53
N LYS A 148 18.17 12.50 -5.79
CA LYS A 148 17.32 13.61 -6.26
C LYS A 148 15.86 13.23 -6.46
N PHE A 149 15.49 11.98 -6.16
CA PHE A 149 14.13 11.50 -6.33
C PHE A 149 13.19 12.11 -5.29
N LYS A 150 11.94 12.37 -5.69
CA LYS A 150 10.90 12.94 -4.85
C LYS A 150 9.90 11.87 -4.46
N ASN A 151 9.36 11.94 -3.25
CA ASN A 151 8.28 11.04 -2.83
C ASN A 151 6.96 11.45 -3.49
N LEU A 152 6.38 10.55 -4.26
CA LEU A 152 5.10 10.77 -4.94
C LEU A 152 3.89 10.64 -4.01
N ILE A 153 4.00 9.80 -2.95
CA ILE A 153 2.90 9.56 -2.00
C ILE A 153 2.72 10.75 -1.08
N ASP A 154 3.84 11.29 -0.57
CA ASP A 154 3.86 12.51 0.24
C ASP A 154 4.96 13.45 -0.26
N PRO A 155 4.62 14.38 -1.16
CA PRO A 155 5.59 15.34 -1.72
C PRO A 155 6.20 16.30 -0.70
N HIS A 156 5.59 16.45 0.48
CA HIS A 156 6.08 17.31 1.55
C HIS A 156 7.17 16.63 2.40
N THR A 157 7.27 15.31 2.33
CA THR A 157 8.38 14.58 2.98
C THR A 157 9.71 14.94 2.32
N LYS A 158 10.50 15.76 3.02
CA LYS A 158 11.88 16.07 2.63
C LYS A 158 12.82 15.07 3.30
N PHE A 159 13.47 14.25 2.52
CA PHE A 159 14.56 13.43 3.03
C PHE A 159 15.82 14.30 3.10
N GLN A 160 16.30 14.60 4.31
CA GLN A 160 17.51 15.42 4.54
C GLN A 160 18.74 14.81 3.85
N ASN A 161 18.76 13.49 3.73
CA ASN A 161 19.82 12.78 3.03
C ASN A 161 19.28 11.44 2.52
N LEU A 162 19.07 11.32 1.21
CA LEU A 162 18.62 10.05 0.61
C LEU A 162 19.66 8.92 0.71
N LYS A 163 20.89 9.18 1.20
CA LYS A 163 21.81 8.10 1.53
C LYS A 163 21.29 7.23 2.68
N SER A 164 20.45 7.81 3.56
CA SER A 164 19.87 7.11 4.72
C SER A 164 18.42 7.58 4.89
N ILE A 165 17.49 6.68 4.73
CA ILE A 165 16.05 6.92 4.84
C ILE A 165 15.53 6.28 6.10
N ASN A 166 14.94 7.09 6.99
CA ASN A 166 14.18 6.61 8.14
C ASN A 166 12.74 6.38 7.72
N MET A 167 12.23 5.18 7.95
CA MET A 167 10.87 4.77 7.61
C MET A 167 10.10 4.38 8.86
N LYS A 168 8.92 4.95 9.04
CA LYS A 168 7.98 4.59 10.10
C LYS A 168 7.53 3.13 9.95
N PRO A 169 6.94 2.51 10.99
CA PRO A 169 6.32 1.20 10.88
C PRO A 169 5.37 1.12 9.69
N PHE A 170 5.54 0.10 8.85
CA PHE A 170 4.72 -0.17 7.65
C PHE A 170 4.60 0.99 6.64
N GLU A 171 5.48 1.98 6.74
CA GLU A 171 5.50 3.09 5.78
C GLU A 171 5.91 2.60 4.40
N THR A 172 5.23 3.13 3.38
CA THR A 172 5.60 2.96 1.97
C THR A 172 5.89 4.32 1.34
N ILE A 173 6.95 4.39 0.56
CA ILE A 173 7.33 5.56 -0.24
C ILE A 173 7.53 5.16 -1.69
N TRP A 174 7.15 6.05 -2.61
CA TRP A 174 7.40 5.94 -4.05
C TRP A 174 8.28 7.10 -4.47
N LEU A 175 9.57 6.84 -4.65
CA LEU A 175 10.54 7.84 -5.07
C LEU A 175 10.64 7.88 -6.58
N SER A 176 10.46 9.05 -7.20
CA SER A 176 10.52 9.25 -8.67
C SER A 176 11.55 10.29 -9.04
N ASN A 177 12.16 10.11 -10.21
CA ASN A 177 13.06 11.08 -10.83
C ASN A 177 12.34 12.22 -11.56
N THR A 178 11.02 12.14 -11.70
CA THR A 178 10.16 13.13 -12.36
C THR A 178 9.01 13.53 -11.47
#